data_88483d0d302dcd44bf2df88545abfc58
#
_entry.id   88483d0d302dcd44bf2df88545abfc58
#
_cell.length_a   1.000
_cell.length_b   1.000
_cell.length_c   1.000
_cell.angle_alpha   90.00
_cell.angle_beta   90.00
_cell.angle_gamma   90.00
#
_symmetry.space_group_name_H-M   'P 1'
#
loop_
_entity.id
_entity.type
_entity.pdbx_description
1 polymer ?
#
loop_
_entity_poly.entity_id
_entity_poly.type
_entity_poly.pdbx_seq_one_letter_code
_entity_poly.pdbx_strand_id
1 'polypeptide(L)'
;TPYNFNYWDVRNGVPADMTRPLAAVKRGYALVLQNERGHFFSEGNYDILGAPITDGYDAIDWLGRQSWSNGKVGTTGCSSTAEWQPAVASLGHPGFAAMNVQGFGAGVGRVGPYVEQGNWYRGGAVQMLFIAWLYGEQNQIRPQFPMETSREDLVAASRLFDLAAQMPP
;
A
#
# COMPACT_ATOMS: atom_id res chain seq x y z
N THR A 1 2.40 -1.97 -3.13
CA THR A 1 1.03 -1.68 -2.69
C THR A 1 0.60 -2.59 -1.55
N PRO A 2 -0.09 -2.07 -0.52
CA PRO A 2 -0.69 -2.87 0.54
C PRO A 2 -2.02 -3.50 0.11
N TYR A 3 -2.55 -3.07 -1.04
CA TYR A 3 -3.83 -3.57 -1.54
C TYR A 3 -3.65 -4.85 -2.33
N ASN A 4 -4.66 -5.74 -2.27
CA ASN A 4 -4.68 -6.90 -3.13
C ASN A 4 -4.86 -6.47 -4.60
N PHE A 5 -3.97 -6.92 -5.46
CA PHE A 5 -4.04 -6.67 -6.89
C PHE A 5 -4.60 -7.85 -7.69
N ASN A 6 -5.37 -8.69 -7.04
CA ASN A 6 -6.02 -9.79 -7.75
C ASN A 6 -7.05 -9.24 -8.73
N TYR A 7 -6.70 -9.24 -10.00
CA TYR A 7 -7.58 -8.80 -11.10
C TYR A 7 -8.61 -9.84 -11.53
N TRP A 8 -8.68 -10.96 -10.81
CA TRP A 8 -9.73 -11.95 -11.01
C TRP A 8 -10.85 -11.76 -10.00
N ASP A 9 -12.04 -11.56 -10.48
CA ASP A 9 -13.23 -11.75 -9.67
C ASP A 9 -13.48 -13.26 -9.54
N VAL A 10 -12.99 -13.83 -8.46
CA VAL A 10 -13.10 -15.28 -8.20
C VAL A 10 -14.55 -15.73 -8.13
N ARG A 11 -15.48 -14.83 -7.79
CA ARG A 11 -16.92 -15.18 -7.69
C ARG A 11 -17.56 -15.34 -9.06
N ASN A 12 -17.16 -14.54 -10.00
CA ASN A 12 -17.74 -14.52 -11.35
C ASN A 12 -16.84 -15.18 -12.41
N GLY A 13 -15.61 -15.58 -12.04
CA GLY A 13 -14.66 -16.24 -12.93
C GLY A 13 -14.18 -15.35 -14.09
N VAL A 14 -14.33 -14.04 -13.96
CA VAL A 14 -13.95 -13.06 -15.00
C VAL A 14 -12.86 -12.14 -14.44
N PRO A 15 -12.03 -11.55 -15.33
CA PRO A 15 -11.10 -10.51 -14.91
C PRO A 15 -11.86 -9.33 -14.27
N ALA A 16 -11.37 -8.83 -13.17
CA ALA A 16 -11.82 -7.58 -12.58
C ALA A 16 -11.52 -6.41 -13.53
N ASP A 17 -11.64 -5.17 -13.09
CA ASP A 17 -11.40 -4.00 -13.94
C ASP A 17 -9.99 -3.99 -14.53
N MET A 18 -9.87 -4.39 -15.79
CA MET A 18 -8.64 -4.43 -16.57
C MET A 18 -8.38 -3.15 -17.38
N THR A 19 -9.21 -2.12 -17.21
CA THR A 19 -9.12 -0.90 -18.04
C THR A 19 -7.75 -0.24 -17.96
N ARG A 20 -7.21 -0.06 -16.77
CA ARG A 20 -5.88 0.55 -16.58
C ARG A 20 -4.75 -0.35 -17.08
N PRO A 21 -4.68 -1.64 -16.70
CA PRO A 21 -3.69 -2.56 -17.25
C PRO A 21 -3.69 -2.59 -18.78
N LEU A 22 -4.85 -2.75 -19.39
CA LEU A 22 -4.96 -2.80 -20.84
C LEU A 22 -4.56 -1.48 -21.52
N ALA A 23 -4.89 -0.35 -20.90
CA ALA A 23 -4.49 0.96 -21.42
C ALA A 23 -2.96 1.15 -21.40
N ALA A 24 -2.28 0.65 -20.38
CA ALA A 24 -0.81 0.68 -20.30
C ALA A 24 -0.18 -0.22 -21.38
N VAL A 25 -0.64 -1.47 -21.46
CA VAL A 25 -0.12 -2.45 -22.43
C VAL A 25 -0.35 -1.99 -23.87
N LYS A 26 -1.53 -1.44 -24.19
CA LYS A 26 -1.83 -0.89 -25.52
C LYS A 26 -0.92 0.27 -25.92
N ARG A 27 -0.29 0.93 -24.95
CA ARG A 27 0.68 2.01 -25.18
C ARG A 27 2.14 1.53 -25.17
N GLY A 28 2.36 0.23 -25.12
CA GLY A 28 3.69 -0.37 -25.14
C GLY A 28 4.38 -0.43 -23.78
N TYR A 29 3.66 -0.23 -22.68
CA TYR A 29 4.21 -0.38 -21.33
C TYR A 29 4.01 -1.79 -20.80
N ALA A 30 4.98 -2.29 -20.06
CA ALA A 30 4.77 -3.40 -19.14
C ALA A 30 4.22 -2.83 -17.82
N LEU A 31 3.06 -3.31 -17.40
CA LEU A 31 2.51 -2.96 -16.09
C LEU A 31 2.93 -4.02 -15.07
N VAL A 32 3.57 -3.56 -14.01
CA VAL A 32 3.99 -4.41 -12.89
C VAL A 32 3.29 -3.93 -11.62
N LEU A 33 2.73 -4.88 -10.91
CA LEU A 33 2.09 -4.65 -9.62
C LEU A 33 2.87 -5.45 -8.57
N GLN A 34 3.31 -4.76 -7.54
CA GLN A 34 4.10 -5.34 -6.47
C GLN A 34 3.35 -5.20 -5.14
N ASN A 35 3.21 -6.29 -4.42
CA ASN A 35 2.79 -6.25 -3.03
C ASN A 35 3.96 -5.80 -2.16
N GLU A 36 3.66 -5.06 -1.12
CA GLU A 36 4.65 -4.70 -0.12
C GLU A 36 5.20 -5.94 0.59
N ARG A 37 6.40 -5.78 1.10
CA ARG A 37 7.11 -6.80 1.89
C ARG A 37 6.18 -7.38 2.96
N GLY A 38 6.14 -8.70 3.06
CA GLY A 38 5.34 -9.42 4.06
C GLY A 38 3.84 -9.34 3.86
N HIS A 39 3.36 -8.82 2.72
CA HIS A 39 1.95 -8.65 2.42
C HIS A 39 1.50 -9.57 1.29
N PHE A 40 0.35 -10.22 1.43
CA PHE A 40 -0.17 -11.24 0.51
C PHE A 40 0.87 -12.30 0.17
N PHE A 41 1.40 -12.27 -1.04
CA PHE A 41 2.36 -13.27 -1.55
C PHE A 41 3.82 -12.81 -1.46
N SER A 42 4.08 -11.61 -0.99
CA SER A 42 5.45 -11.13 -0.79
C SER A 42 6.02 -11.65 0.53
N GLU A 43 7.26 -12.10 0.47
CA GLU A 43 7.99 -12.60 1.63
C GLU A 43 8.41 -11.49 2.58
N GLY A 44 8.84 -11.88 3.78
CA GLY A 44 9.33 -10.97 4.81
C GLY A 44 8.28 -10.56 5.83
N ASN A 45 8.61 -9.57 6.63
CA ASN A 45 7.71 -9.04 7.64
C ASN A 45 7.02 -7.79 7.13
N TYR A 46 5.70 -7.75 7.25
CA TYR A 46 4.93 -6.57 6.94
C TYR A 46 5.04 -5.55 8.06
N ASP A 47 5.38 -4.34 7.70
CA ASP A 47 5.39 -3.18 8.58
C ASP A 47 4.76 -2.02 7.81
N ILE A 48 3.55 -1.67 8.20
CA ILE A 48 2.82 -0.61 7.50
C ILE A 48 3.55 0.72 7.66
N LEU A 49 3.81 1.40 6.53
CA LEU A 49 4.57 2.64 6.46
C LEU A 49 6.01 2.53 7.00
N GLY A 50 6.44 1.37 7.47
CA GLY A 50 7.76 1.11 8.03
C GLY A 50 8.67 0.26 7.15
N ALA A 51 8.17 -0.28 6.04
CA ALA A 51 9.00 -1.06 5.12
C ALA A 51 10.19 -0.22 4.60
N PRO A 52 11.34 -0.85 4.30
CA PRO A 52 12.49 -0.12 3.80
C PRO A 52 12.17 0.57 2.46
N ILE A 53 12.50 1.85 2.33
CA ILE A 53 12.34 2.60 1.07
C ILE A 53 13.22 2.00 -0.04
N THR A 54 14.27 1.27 0.32
CA THR A 54 15.12 0.53 -0.61
C THR A 54 14.38 -0.58 -1.35
N ASP A 55 13.28 -1.11 -0.85
CA ASP A 55 12.46 -2.10 -1.55
C ASP A 55 11.98 -1.58 -2.92
N GLY A 56 11.59 -0.32 -2.97
CA GLY A 56 11.22 0.33 -4.22
C GLY A 56 12.41 0.58 -5.15
N TYR A 57 13.56 0.93 -4.58
CA TYR A 57 14.81 1.08 -5.33
C TYR A 57 15.23 -0.24 -5.99
N ASP A 58 15.24 -1.32 -5.21
CA ASP A 58 15.61 -2.65 -5.69
C ASP A 58 14.61 -3.16 -6.75
N ALA A 59 13.32 -2.86 -6.58
CA ALA A 59 12.31 -3.19 -7.57
C ALA A 59 12.56 -2.48 -8.91
N ILE A 60 12.90 -1.19 -8.88
CA ILE A 60 13.21 -0.41 -10.09
C ILE A 60 14.48 -0.96 -10.76
N ASP A 61 15.51 -1.29 -9.98
CA ASP A 61 16.74 -1.86 -10.48
C ASP A 61 16.48 -3.22 -11.14
N TRP A 62 15.71 -4.09 -10.50
CA TRP A 62 15.32 -5.37 -11.07
C TRP A 62 14.52 -5.21 -12.36
N LEU A 63 13.53 -4.33 -12.38
CA LEU A 63 12.71 -4.03 -13.55
C LEU A 63 13.56 -3.52 -14.72
N GLY A 64 14.50 -2.63 -14.43
CA GLY A 64 15.39 -2.05 -15.43
C GLY A 64 16.28 -3.09 -16.14
N ARG A 65 16.58 -4.22 -15.49
CA ARG A 65 17.41 -5.29 -16.02
C ARG A 65 16.65 -6.35 -16.80
N GLN A 66 15.32 -6.29 -16.84
CA GLN A 66 14.54 -7.30 -17.57
C GLN A 66 14.75 -7.15 -19.08
N SER A 67 14.76 -8.25 -19.81
CA SER A 67 14.99 -8.27 -21.27
C SER A 67 13.92 -7.51 -22.07
N TRP A 68 12.74 -7.33 -21.50
CA TRP A 68 11.63 -6.58 -22.09
C TRP A 68 11.59 -5.11 -21.66
N SER A 69 12.50 -4.67 -20.78
CA SER A 69 12.58 -3.31 -20.26
C SER A 69 13.55 -2.45 -21.09
N ASN A 70 13.25 -1.19 -21.22
CA ASN A 70 14.17 -0.20 -21.77
C ASN A 70 15.03 0.50 -20.68
N GLY A 71 15.01 -0.03 -19.46
CA GLY A 71 15.73 0.52 -18.31
C GLY A 71 15.06 1.72 -17.65
N LYS A 72 13.88 2.13 -18.11
CA LYS A 72 13.13 3.25 -17.52
C LYS A 72 11.84 2.78 -16.87
N VAL A 73 11.64 3.20 -15.63
CA VAL A 73 10.49 2.83 -14.82
C VAL A 73 9.75 4.09 -14.40
N GLY A 74 8.47 4.13 -14.72
CA GLY A 74 7.54 5.11 -14.17
C GLY A 74 6.68 4.46 -13.09
N THR A 75 6.30 5.22 -12.08
CA THR A 75 5.41 4.76 -11.02
C THR A 75 4.11 5.53 -11.03
N THR A 76 3.03 4.86 -10.62
CA THR A 76 1.72 5.49 -10.45
C THR A 76 1.01 4.90 -9.25
N GLY A 77 0.23 5.69 -8.56
CA GLY A 77 -0.55 5.23 -7.42
C GLY A 77 -1.33 6.33 -6.75
N CYS A 78 -2.27 5.90 -5.93
CA CYS A 78 -3.09 6.76 -5.11
C CYS A 78 -3.01 6.29 -3.65
N SER A 79 -3.13 7.22 -2.70
CA SER A 79 -3.12 6.91 -1.27
C SER A 79 -1.81 6.22 -0.86
N SER A 80 -1.85 5.12 -0.13
CA SER A 80 -0.66 4.39 0.33
C SER A 80 0.28 4.00 -0.82
N THR A 81 -0.25 3.61 -1.99
CA THR A 81 0.61 3.32 -3.16
C THR A 81 1.31 4.54 -3.74
N ALA A 82 0.85 5.73 -3.41
CA ALA A 82 1.49 6.98 -3.81
C ALA A 82 2.58 7.42 -2.81
N GLU A 83 2.43 7.10 -1.54
CA GLU A 83 3.32 7.58 -0.48
C GLU A 83 4.77 7.08 -0.63
N TRP A 84 4.96 5.87 -1.12
CA TRP A 84 6.28 5.29 -1.35
C TRP A 84 7.04 5.94 -2.50
N GLN A 85 6.35 6.52 -3.47
CA GLN A 85 6.99 7.01 -4.69
C GLN A 85 7.94 8.18 -4.44
N PRO A 86 7.58 9.25 -3.70
CA PRO A 86 8.52 10.32 -3.35
C PRO A 86 9.70 9.81 -2.50
N ALA A 87 9.46 8.87 -1.59
CA ALA A 87 10.52 8.29 -0.76
C ALA A 87 11.55 7.55 -1.63
N VAL A 88 11.10 6.73 -2.57
CA VAL A 88 11.98 6.04 -3.53
C VAL A 88 12.68 7.03 -4.46
N ALA A 89 11.97 8.06 -4.94
CA ALA A 89 12.56 9.10 -5.79
C ALA A 89 13.73 9.82 -5.11
N SER A 90 13.67 10.02 -3.79
CA SER A 90 14.74 10.65 -3.03
C SER A 90 16.06 9.85 -3.03
N LEU A 91 16.01 8.56 -3.33
CA LEU A 91 17.19 7.71 -3.46
C LEU A 91 17.94 7.89 -4.79
N GLY A 92 17.37 8.61 -5.74
CA GLY A 92 18.04 9.01 -6.99
C GLY A 92 18.36 7.85 -7.94
N HIS A 93 17.50 6.82 -8.02
CA HIS A 93 17.75 5.70 -8.94
C HIS A 93 17.74 6.17 -10.40
N PRO A 94 18.80 5.87 -11.21
CA PRO A 94 18.93 6.38 -12.57
C PRO A 94 17.87 5.88 -13.55
N GLY A 95 17.24 4.76 -13.25
CA GLY A 95 16.13 4.18 -14.00
C GLY A 95 14.75 4.76 -13.63
N PHE A 96 14.65 5.52 -12.53
CA PHE A 96 13.40 6.12 -12.10
C PHE A 96 13.07 7.34 -12.97
N ALA A 97 12.14 7.20 -13.90
CA ALA A 97 11.92 8.18 -14.97
C ALA A 97 10.77 9.15 -14.70
N ALA A 98 9.74 8.69 -14.01
CA ALA A 98 8.55 9.50 -13.73
C ALA A 98 7.76 8.94 -12.56
N MET A 99 6.98 9.79 -11.89
CA MET A 99 5.99 9.38 -10.92
C MET A 99 4.67 10.13 -11.11
N ASN A 100 3.57 9.44 -10.88
CA ASN A 100 2.24 10.01 -10.84
C ASN A 100 1.61 9.67 -9.49
N VAL A 101 1.64 10.63 -8.59
CA VAL A 101 1.18 10.48 -7.20
C VAL A 101 -0.14 11.20 -7.00
N GLN A 102 -1.08 10.53 -6.36
CA GLN A 102 -2.41 11.07 -6.11
C GLN A 102 -2.83 10.79 -4.67
N GLY A 103 -3.43 11.79 -4.01
CA GLY A 103 -4.07 11.64 -2.72
C GLY A 103 -3.19 10.98 -1.64
N PHE A 104 -1.91 11.34 -1.58
CA PHE A 104 -0.97 10.78 -0.61
C PHE A 104 -0.86 11.67 0.63
N GLY A 105 -0.41 11.07 1.73
CA GLY A 105 -0.19 11.74 3.01
C GLY A 105 1.17 12.43 3.10
N ALA A 106 1.66 12.59 4.33
CA ALA A 106 2.89 13.33 4.62
C ALA A 106 4.18 12.53 4.37
N GLY A 107 4.07 11.29 3.95
CA GLY A 107 5.20 10.40 3.67
C GLY A 107 5.17 9.11 4.47
N VAL A 108 6.17 8.29 4.27
CA VAL A 108 6.30 6.96 4.84
C VAL A 108 7.71 6.75 5.40
N GLY A 109 7.80 5.83 6.35
CA GLY A 109 9.06 5.35 6.87
C GLY A 109 9.75 6.30 7.83
N ARG A 110 11.07 6.23 7.81
CA ARG A 110 11.93 6.97 8.72
C ARG A 110 13.01 7.72 7.92
N VAL A 111 13.20 8.98 8.25
CA VAL A 111 14.30 9.79 7.71
C VAL A 111 15.17 10.25 8.89
N GLY A 112 16.32 9.62 9.04
CA GLY A 112 17.18 9.84 10.20
C GLY A 112 16.45 9.49 11.51
N PRO A 113 16.39 10.41 12.50
CA PRO A 113 15.68 10.19 13.76
C PRO A 113 14.16 10.42 13.65
N TYR A 114 13.68 10.94 12.51
CA TYR A 114 12.28 11.32 12.33
C TYR A 114 11.47 10.16 11.77
N VAL A 115 10.33 9.92 12.39
CA VAL A 115 9.33 8.94 11.94
C VAL A 115 8.16 9.72 11.38
N GLU A 116 7.62 9.26 10.24
CA GLU A 116 6.42 9.84 9.70
C GLU A 116 5.26 9.66 10.69
N GLN A 117 4.59 10.73 11.03
CA GLN A 117 3.48 10.74 11.98
C GLN A 117 2.20 11.38 11.42
N GLY A 118 2.26 11.95 10.23
CA GLY A 118 1.14 12.67 9.63
C GLY A 118 -0.07 11.79 9.33
N ASN A 119 0.14 10.49 9.18
CA ASN A 119 -0.92 9.50 9.05
C ASN A 119 -1.53 9.08 10.39
N TRP A 120 -0.77 9.17 11.46
CA TRP A 120 -1.20 8.77 12.80
C TRP A 120 -1.81 9.93 13.58
N TYR A 121 -1.20 11.10 13.47
CA TYR A 121 -1.57 12.28 14.25
C TYR A 121 -1.61 13.53 13.39
N ARG A 122 -2.58 14.41 13.67
CA ARG A 122 -2.60 15.77 13.14
C ARG A 122 -2.89 16.75 14.26
N GLY A 123 -1.93 17.64 14.53
CA GLY A 123 -2.05 18.58 15.62
C GLY A 123 -2.30 17.92 16.97
N GLY A 124 -1.74 16.74 17.19
CA GLY A 124 -1.93 15.95 18.41
C GLY A 124 -3.19 15.06 18.42
N ALA A 125 -4.07 15.21 17.44
CA ALA A 125 -5.27 14.37 17.34
C ALA A 125 -4.98 13.09 16.56
N VAL A 126 -5.43 11.95 17.08
CA VAL A 126 -5.31 10.64 16.41
C VAL A 126 -6.18 10.60 15.16
N GLN A 127 -5.62 10.08 14.07
CA GLN A 127 -6.31 9.91 12.80
C GLN A 127 -7.15 8.62 12.81
N MET A 128 -8.38 8.72 13.27
CA MET A 128 -9.26 7.54 13.37
C MET A 128 -9.55 6.88 12.03
N LEU A 129 -9.66 7.66 10.95
CA LEU A 129 -9.84 7.12 9.62
C LEU A 129 -8.65 6.24 9.21
N PHE A 130 -7.44 6.65 9.52
CA PHE A 130 -6.24 5.87 9.22
C PHE A 130 -6.18 4.58 10.05
N ILE A 131 -6.54 4.64 11.32
CA ILE A 131 -6.61 3.46 12.19
C ILE A 131 -7.65 2.46 11.66
N ALA A 132 -8.83 2.94 11.27
CA ALA A 132 -9.88 2.09 10.70
C ALA A 132 -9.43 1.44 9.38
N TRP A 133 -8.75 2.20 8.51
CA TRP A 133 -8.19 1.68 7.28
C TRP A 133 -7.13 0.61 7.56
N LEU A 134 -6.18 0.89 8.45
CA LEU A 134 -5.14 -0.04 8.85
C LEU A 134 -5.74 -1.36 9.35
N TYR A 135 -6.75 -1.27 10.20
CA TYR A 135 -7.41 -2.44 10.74
C TYR A 135 -8.11 -3.27 9.65
N GLY A 136 -8.77 -2.59 8.70
CA GLY A 136 -9.40 -3.23 7.56
C GLY A 136 -8.41 -3.94 6.64
N GLU A 137 -7.31 -3.30 6.31
CA GLU A 137 -6.26 -3.89 5.46
C GLU A 137 -5.56 -5.07 6.13
N GLN A 138 -5.27 -4.97 7.40
CA GLN A 138 -4.70 -6.08 8.18
C GLN A 138 -5.64 -7.29 8.20
N ASN A 139 -6.93 -7.07 8.32
CA ASN A 139 -7.91 -8.14 8.37
C ASN A 139 -8.12 -8.84 7.02
N GLN A 140 -7.84 -8.17 5.91
CA GLN A 140 -7.89 -8.81 4.59
C GLN A 140 -6.79 -9.87 4.42
N ILE A 141 -5.68 -9.72 5.13
CA ILE A 141 -4.53 -10.61 5.02
C ILE A 141 -4.69 -11.84 5.92
N ARG A 142 -5.29 -11.62 7.05
CA ARG A 142 -5.48 -12.66 8.07
C ARG A 142 -6.93 -12.64 8.48
N PRO A 143 -7.70 -13.68 8.16
CA PRO A 143 -9.01 -13.82 8.75
C PRO A 143 -8.82 -13.90 10.27
N GLN A 144 -9.11 -12.80 10.93
CA GLN A 144 -8.83 -12.67 12.37
C GLN A 144 -10.04 -13.05 13.21
N PHE A 145 -11.18 -13.15 12.56
CA PHE A 145 -12.37 -13.60 13.22
C PHE A 145 -12.58 -15.07 12.92
N PRO A 146 -12.76 -15.91 13.94
CA PRO A 146 -13.24 -17.28 13.75
C PRO A 146 -14.49 -17.30 12.86
N MET A 147 -14.67 -18.34 12.07
CA MET A 147 -15.83 -18.45 11.18
C MET A 147 -17.16 -18.39 11.94
N GLU A 148 -17.13 -18.69 13.24
CA GLU A 148 -18.27 -18.62 14.13
C GLU A 148 -18.50 -17.23 14.75
N THR A 149 -17.70 -16.23 14.40
CA THR A 149 -17.86 -14.87 14.93
C THR A 149 -19.22 -14.33 14.54
N SER A 150 -20.04 -14.03 15.52
CA SER A 150 -21.39 -13.53 15.30
C SER A 150 -21.36 -12.07 14.81
N ARG A 151 -22.45 -11.64 14.18
CA ARG A 151 -22.63 -10.24 13.80
C ARG A 151 -22.59 -9.32 15.02
N GLU A 152 -23.12 -9.81 16.15
CA GLU A 152 -23.14 -9.10 17.43
C GLU A 152 -21.72 -8.85 17.93
N ASP A 153 -20.83 -9.85 17.83
CA ASP A 153 -19.42 -9.71 18.20
C ASP A 153 -18.70 -8.70 17.33
N LEU A 154 -18.98 -8.68 16.02
CA LEU A 154 -18.42 -7.70 15.09
C LEU A 154 -18.90 -6.28 15.43
N VAL A 155 -20.19 -6.13 15.77
CA VAL A 155 -20.74 -4.85 16.20
C VAL A 155 -20.13 -4.43 17.55
N ALA A 156 -19.96 -5.35 18.48
CA ALA A 156 -19.30 -5.08 19.75
C ALA A 156 -17.85 -4.66 19.56
N ALA A 157 -17.11 -5.34 18.68
CA ALA A 157 -15.73 -4.95 18.33
C ALA A 157 -15.66 -3.55 17.69
N SER A 158 -16.62 -3.20 16.82
CA SER A 158 -16.66 -1.87 16.22
C SER A 158 -16.87 -0.76 17.25
N ARG A 159 -17.62 -1.01 18.31
CA ARG A 159 -17.83 -0.06 19.42
C ARG A 159 -16.56 0.23 20.22
N LEU A 160 -15.58 -0.66 20.19
CA LEU A 160 -14.28 -0.39 20.81
C LEU A 160 -13.56 0.78 20.14
N PHE A 161 -13.78 0.98 18.84
CA PHE A 161 -13.24 2.16 18.13
C PHE A 161 -13.92 3.45 18.60
N ASP A 162 -15.23 3.42 18.83
CA ASP A 162 -15.96 4.57 19.37
C ASP A 162 -15.47 4.91 20.78
N LEU A 163 -15.18 3.90 21.59
CA LEU A 163 -14.61 4.07 22.93
C LEU A 163 -13.17 4.60 22.85
N ALA A 164 -12.35 4.06 21.97
CA ALA A 164 -10.97 4.53 21.78
C ALA A 164 -10.93 5.99 21.33
N ALA A 165 -11.88 6.42 20.50
CA ALA A 165 -12.01 7.82 20.07
C ALA A 165 -12.37 8.79 21.23
N GLN A 166 -12.93 8.27 22.31
CA GLN A 166 -13.32 9.04 23.50
C GLN A 166 -12.27 9.02 24.60
N MET A 167 -11.21 8.22 24.43
CA MET A 167 -10.13 8.18 25.43
C MET A 167 -9.26 9.44 25.32
N PRO A 168 -8.87 10.04 26.43
CA PRO A 168 -7.92 11.15 26.40
C PRO A 168 -6.57 10.66 25.85
N PRO A 169 -5.81 11.55 25.19
CA PRO A 169 -4.49 11.23 24.63
C PRO A 169 -3.49 10.82 25.71
#